data_00ff6f97c904783223c23730dae06961
#
_entry.id   00ff6f97c904783223c23730dae06961
#
_cell.length_a   1.000
_cell.length_b   1.000
_cell.length_c   1.000
_cell.angle_alpha   90.00
_cell.angle_beta   90.00
_cell.angle_gamma   90.00
#
_symmetry.space_group_name_H-M   'P 1'
#
loop_
_entity.id
_entity.type
_entity.pdbx_description
1 polymer ?
#
loop_
_entity_poly.entity_id
_entity_poly.type
_entity_poly.pdbx_seq_one_letter_code
_entity_poly.pdbx_strand_id
1 'polypeptide(L)'
;MPDLGFPIFAVVVVIFLIYLLSSIKILAEYERGVIFRLGRLLGTAKGPGVIFVFTPIDRIVRVSLRQEALEVPPQDIITRDNVTLKVNAVIFLRVIDPNKAVVEVSNYVYQTSQFAQTTLRSVLGEQELDELLAHREKINLRLQSILDQHTSPWGVKVTNVEVKQVDMPESMLRAMAKQAEAEREKRSKIIHAEGEFSAAQRLVDAAHLLSTEPVSVQLRYLQTLTEIGVEKNTTVVFPVPVDFFSGIQKLLGGSPAPAKS
;
A
#
# COMPACT_ATOMS: atom_id res chain seq x y z
N MET A 1 0.01 -78.78 34.35
CA MET A 1 0.60 -77.82 33.38
C MET A 1 -0.08 -76.49 33.64
N PRO A 2 0.62 -75.44 34.12
CA PRO A 2 -0.06 -74.15 34.35
C PRO A 2 -0.55 -73.62 33.06
N ASP A 3 -1.81 -73.21 33.05
CA ASP A 3 -2.53 -72.68 31.85
C ASP A 3 -1.83 -71.47 31.24
N LEU A 4 -0.90 -71.75 30.30
CA LEU A 4 -0.24 -70.70 29.52
C LEU A 4 -1.23 -69.87 28.70
N GLY A 5 -2.48 -70.29 28.55
CA GLY A 5 -3.52 -69.58 27.82
C GLY A 5 -3.91 -68.24 28.44
N PHE A 6 -3.97 -68.15 29.77
CA PHE A 6 -4.37 -66.91 30.46
C PHE A 6 -3.39 -65.76 30.28
N PRO A 7 -2.05 -65.95 30.48
CA PRO A 7 -1.11 -64.87 30.28
C PRO A 7 -0.97 -64.44 28.81
N ILE A 8 -1.10 -65.37 27.84
CA ILE A 8 -1.08 -65.05 26.41
C ILE A 8 -2.31 -64.21 26.03
N PHE A 9 -3.49 -64.57 26.51
CA PHE A 9 -4.73 -63.80 26.29
C PHE A 9 -4.63 -62.41 26.88
N ALA A 10 -4.10 -62.27 28.11
CA ALA A 10 -3.90 -60.97 28.74
C ALA A 10 -2.95 -60.04 27.91
N VAL A 11 -1.84 -60.59 27.40
CA VAL A 11 -0.90 -59.86 26.53
C VAL A 11 -1.58 -59.41 25.25
N VAL A 12 -2.37 -60.25 24.58
CA VAL A 12 -3.11 -59.90 23.35
C VAL A 12 -4.12 -58.79 23.60
N VAL A 13 -4.85 -58.85 24.74
CA VAL A 13 -5.81 -57.81 25.14
C VAL A 13 -5.11 -56.48 25.37
N VAL A 14 -3.96 -56.47 26.06
CA VAL A 14 -3.16 -55.26 26.32
C VAL A 14 -2.65 -54.68 25.02
N ILE A 15 -2.13 -55.46 24.07
CA ILE A 15 -1.66 -54.99 22.77
C ILE A 15 -2.84 -54.41 21.98
N PHE A 16 -3.99 -55.03 21.99
CA PHE A 16 -5.18 -54.53 21.33
C PHE A 16 -5.68 -53.22 21.93
N LEU A 17 -5.63 -53.08 23.23
CA LEU A 17 -5.99 -51.84 23.94
C LEU A 17 -5.03 -50.69 23.62
N ILE A 18 -3.73 -50.96 23.59
CA ILE A 18 -2.71 -50.01 23.18
C ILE A 18 -2.94 -49.57 21.71
N TYR A 19 -3.26 -50.51 20.83
CA TYR A 19 -3.59 -50.23 19.43
C TYR A 19 -4.83 -49.34 19.31
N LEU A 20 -5.91 -49.62 20.05
CA LEU A 20 -7.10 -48.75 20.06
C LEU A 20 -6.80 -47.35 20.55
N LEU A 21 -6.01 -47.21 21.60
CA LEU A 21 -5.61 -45.90 22.13
C LEU A 21 -4.75 -45.12 21.10
N SER A 22 -3.86 -45.80 20.40
CA SER A 22 -3.02 -45.23 19.37
C SER A 22 -3.81 -44.77 18.14
N SER A 23 -4.98 -45.37 17.91
CA SER A 23 -5.90 -45.07 16.82
C SER A 23 -6.63 -43.73 16.99
N ILE A 24 -6.66 -43.21 18.21
CA ILE A 24 -7.30 -41.93 18.51
C ILE A 24 -6.39 -40.80 18.11
N LYS A 25 -6.85 -39.93 17.23
CA LYS A 25 -6.17 -38.68 16.84
C LYS A 25 -7.08 -37.49 17.13
N ILE A 26 -6.50 -36.45 17.72
CA ILE A 26 -7.18 -35.19 18.02
C ILE A 26 -6.75 -34.18 16.99
N LEU A 27 -7.72 -33.53 16.32
CA LEU A 27 -7.52 -32.44 15.39
C LEU A 27 -7.95 -31.13 16.04
N ALA A 28 -7.13 -30.09 15.87
CA ALA A 28 -7.48 -28.74 16.28
C ALA A 28 -8.61 -28.17 15.41
N GLU A 29 -9.28 -27.12 15.88
CA GLU A 29 -10.41 -26.51 15.19
C GLU A 29 -10.05 -26.00 13.78
N TYR A 30 -8.82 -25.53 13.65
CA TYR A 30 -8.26 -25.01 12.38
C TYR A 30 -7.62 -26.10 11.51
N GLU A 31 -7.63 -27.36 11.93
CA GLU A 31 -7.09 -28.49 11.17
C GLU A 31 -8.21 -29.35 10.59
N ARG A 32 -7.93 -29.90 9.41
CA ARG A 32 -8.76 -30.94 8.79
C ARG A 32 -7.90 -32.14 8.48
N GLY A 33 -8.46 -33.31 8.75
CA GLY A 33 -7.81 -34.59 8.49
C GLY A 33 -8.32 -35.18 7.17
N VAL A 34 -7.46 -35.26 6.17
CA VAL A 34 -7.70 -35.99 4.93
C VAL A 34 -7.24 -37.43 5.15
N ILE A 35 -8.19 -38.40 5.09
CA ILE A 35 -7.91 -39.80 5.38
C ILE A 35 -7.87 -40.59 4.08
N PHE A 36 -6.78 -41.33 3.90
CA PHE A 36 -6.63 -42.30 2.81
C PHE A 36 -6.73 -43.70 3.40
N ARG A 37 -7.72 -44.47 2.96
CA ARG A 37 -7.92 -45.90 3.31
C ARG A 37 -7.42 -46.76 2.17
N LEU A 38 -6.37 -47.56 2.43
CA LEU A 38 -5.75 -48.40 1.40
C LEU A 38 -5.42 -47.63 0.11
N GLY A 39 -4.96 -46.36 0.26
CA GLY A 39 -4.60 -45.50 -0.87
C GLY A 39 -5.75 -44.76 -1.53
N ARG A 40 -7.01 -45.01 -1.14
CA ARG A 40 -8.18 -44.28 -1.65
C ARG A 40 -8.62 -43.20 -0.68
N LEU A 41 -8.97 -42.02 -1.21
CA LEU A 41 -9.53 -40.94 -0.41
C LEU A 41 -10.87 -41.39 0.22
N LEU A 42 -11.00 -41.23 1.53
CA LEU A 42 -12.21 -41.57 2.27
C LEU A 42 -13.13 -40.33 2.41
N GLY A 43 -14.02 -40.17 1.43
CA GLY A 43 -15.09 -39.17 1.48
C GLY A 43 -14.61 -37.74 1.72
N THR A 44 -15.27 -37.02 2.62
CA THR A 44 -14.93 -35.65 2.99
C THR A 44 -13.88 -35.62 4.10
N ALA A 45 -13.06 -34.56 4.12
CA ALA A 45 -12.09 -34.31 5.18
C ALA A 45 -12.77 -34.29 6.56
N LYS A 46 -12.19 -34.97 7.53
CA LYS A 46 -12.73 -35.04 8.89
C LYS A 46 -12.52 -33.70 9.62
N GLY A 47 -13.57 -33.30 10.34
CA GLY A 47 -13.61 -32.06 11.10
C GLY A 47 -12.76 -32.09 12.38
N PRO A 48 -12.80 -31.01 13.15
CA PRO A 48 -12.07 -30.93 14.43
C PRO A 48 -12.63 -31.90 15.47
N GLY A 49 -11.82 -32.21 16.48
CA GLY A 49 -12.17 -33.08 17.55
C GLY A 49 -11.50 -34.45 17.45
N VAL A 50 -12.11 -35.44 18.12
CA VAL A 50 -11.58 -36.80 18.20
C VAL A 50 -11.98 -37.58 16.97
N ILE A 51 -10.99 -38.14 16.29
CA ILE A 51 -11.19 -39.01 15.12
C ILE A 51 -10.47 -40.35 15.33
N PHE A 52 -11.03 -41.40 14.73
CA PHE A 52 -10.41 -42.74 14.76
C PHE A 52 -9.73 -42.99 13.42
N VAL A 53 -8.42 -43.30 13.49
CA VAL A 53 -7.57 -43.61 12.34
C VAL A 53 -6.91 -44.97 12.58
N PHE A 54 -7.33 -45.95 11.81
CA PHE A 54 -6.83 -47.32 11.96
C PHE A 54 -5.50 -47.52 11.23
N THR A 55 -4.41 -47.20 11.90
CA THR A 55 -3.07 -47.48 11.36
C THR A 55 -2.80 -49.00 11.42
N PRO A 56 -2.32 -49.67 10.34
CA PRO A 56 -1.72 -49.18 9.11
C PRO A 56 -2.68 -49.01 7.91
N ILE A 57 -3.96 -49.31 8.07
CA ILE A 57 -4.96 -49.30 6.98
C ILE A 57 -5.24 -47.87 6.50
N ASP A 58 -5.37 -46.94 7.47
CA ASP A 58 -5.68 -45.53 7.25
C ASP A 58 -4.43 -44.66 7.41
N ARG A 59 -4.21 -43.77 6.42
CA ARG A 59 -3.19 -42.73 6.49
C ARG A 59 -3.88 -41.38 6.57
N ILE A 60 -3.51 -40.57 7.54
CA ILE A 60 -4.05 -39.22 7.71
C ILE A 60 -3.02 -38.17 7.28
N VAL A 61 -3.49 -37.20 6.47
CA VAL A 61 -2.76 -35.97 6.17
C VAL A 61 -3.51 -34.81 6.82
N ARG A 62 -2.80 -34.05 7.67
CA ARG A 62 -3.39 -32.87 8.33
C ARG A 62 -3.16 -31.65 7.45
N VAL A 63 -4.20 -30.87 7.26
CA VAL A 63 -4.18 -29.61 6.50
C VAL A 63 -4.71 -28.50 7.39
N SER A 64 -3.92 -27.41 7.50
CA SER A 64 -4.34 -26.20 8.21
C SER A 64 -5.27 -25.36 7.31
N LEU A 65 -6.35 -24.83 7.90
CA LEU A 65 -7.25 -23.88 7.23
C LEU A 65 -6.88 -22.42 7.51
N ARG A 66 -5.83 -22.20 8.33
CA ARG A 66 -5.37 -20.86 8.63
C ARG A 66 -4.81 -20.20 7.37
N GLN A 67 -4.86 -18.89 7.36
CA GLN A 67 -4.17 -18.11 6.37
C GLN A 67 -2.67 -18.19 6.62
N GLU A 68 -1.92 -18.51 5.59
CA GLU A 68 -0.47 -18.56 5.59
C GLU A 68 0.08 -17.48 4.67
N ALA A 69 1.19 -16.88 5.08
CA ALA A 69 1.94 -15.93 4.26
C ALA A 69 3.08 -16.67 3.57
N LEU A 70 3.04 -16.69 2.25
CA LEU A 70 4.06 -17.29 1.40
C LEU A 70 4.93 -16.20 0.80
N GLU A 71 6.21 -16.14 1.19
CA GLU A 71 7.17 -15.24 0.59
C GLU A 71 7.63 -15.78 -0.76
N VAL A 72 7.55 -14.93 -1.79
CA VAL A 72 8.10 -15.19 -3.11
C VAL A 72 9.49 -14.56 -3.17
N PRO A 73 10.54 -15.36 -3.46
CA PRO A 73 11.91 -14.85 -3.52
C PRO A 73 12.04 -13.76 -4.60
N PRO A 74 13.04 -12.86 -4.45
CA PRO A 74 13.30 -11.80 -5.42
C PRO A 74 13.47 -12.33 -6.83
N GLN A 75 12.77 -11.74 -7.79
CA GLN A 75 12.82 -12.06 -9.21
C GLN A 75 13.42 -10.90 -10.00
N ASP A 76 14.35 -11.19 -10.88
CA ASP A 76 14.85 -10.23 -11.86
C ASP A 76 13.82 -10.10 -12.99
N ILE A 77 13.34 -8.90 -13.21
CA ILE A 77 12.28 -8.57 -14.17
C ILE A 77 12.76 -7.42 -15.04
N ILE A 78 12.43 -7.47 -16.31
CA ILE A 78 12.62 -6.36 -17.24
C ILE A 78 11.25 -5.80 -17.56
N THR A 79 11.05 -4.52 -17.26
CA THR A 79 9.80 -3.80 -17.54
C THR A 79 9.67 -3.47 -19.02
N ARG A 80 8.48 -3.00 -19.44
CA ARG A 80 8.20 -2.64 -20.83
C ARG A 80 9.10 -1.50 -21.33
N ASP A 81 9.51 -0.60 -20.47
CA ASP A 81 10.47 0.48 -20.71
C ASP A 81 11.94 0.07 -20.59
N ASN A 82 12.19 -1.27 -20.60
CA ASN A 82 13.53 -1.88 -20.62
C ASN A 82 14.37 -1.59 -19.38
N VAL A 83 13.72 -1.43 -18.22
CA VAL A 83 14.41 -1.26 -16.93
C VAL A 83 14.47 -2.60 -16.20
N THR A 84 15.66 -3.00 -15.76
CA THR A 84 15.86 -4.22 -14.94
C THR A 84 15.60 -3.91 -13.48
N LEU A 85 14.68 -4.66 -12.86
CA LEU A 85 14.26 -4.52 -11.47
C LEU A 85 14.37 -5.87 -10.76
N LYS A 86 14.60 -5.83 -9.44
CA LYS A 86 14.38 -6.98 -8.55
C LYS A 86 13.13 -6.75 -7.74
N VAL A 87 12.20 -7.69 -7.85
CA VAL A 87 10.90 -7.56 -7.18
C VAL A 87 10.63 -8.82 -6.38
N ASN A 88 10.22 -8.64 -5.12
CA ASN A 88 9.71 -9.69 -4.26
C ASN A 88 8.24 -9.41 -3.89
N ALA A 89 7.52 -10.46 -3.52
CA ALA A 89 6.11 -10.38 -3.15
C ALA A 89 5.79 -11.31 -1.98
N VAL A 90 4.69 -11.03 -1.34
CA VAL A 90 4.08 -11.91 -0.33
C VAL A 90 2.68 -12.27 -0.78
N ILE A 91 2.37 -13.55 -0.73
CA ILE A 91 1.07 -14.10 -1.08
C ILE A 91 0.41 -14.61 0.18
N PHE A 92 -0.79 -14.15 0.45
CA PHE A 92 -1.62 -14.65 1.52
C PHE A 92 -2.59 -15.68 0.94
N LEU A 93 -2.49 -16.91 1.40
CA LEU A 93 -3.31 -18.00 0.94
C LEU A 93 -3.94 -18.77 2.11
N ARG A 94 -5.05 -19.44 1.84
CA ARG A 94 -5.68 -20.37 2.76
C ARG A 94 -6.31 -21.54 2.01
N VAL A 95 -6.31 -22.70 2.64
CA VAL A 95 -6.98 -23.87 2.09
C VAL A 95 -8.49 -23.79 2.35
N ILE A 96 -9.30 -23.94 1.30
CA ILE A 96 -10.77 -24.01 1.40
C ILE A 96 -11.21 -25.47 1.33
N ASP A 97 -10.66 -26.24 0.38
CA ASP A 97 -10.95 -27.65 0.21
C ASP A 97 -9.70 -28.50 0.48
N PRO A 98 -9.58 -29.07 1.71
CA PRO A 98 -8.41 -29.86 2.08
C PRO A 98 -8.22 -31.11 1.22
N ASN A 99 -9.32 -31.70 0.70
CA ASN A 99 -9.23 -32.89 -0.13
C ASN A 99 -8.53 -32.59 -1.44
N LYS A 100 -8.94 -31.51 -2.12
CA LYS A 100 -8.30 -31.07 -3.36
C LYS A 100 -6.85 -30.67 -3.13
N ALA A 101 -6.57 -29.95 -2.04
CA ALA A 101 -5.21 -29.50 -1.71
C ALA A 101 -4.20 -30.65 -1.52
N VAL A 102 -4.67 -31.85 -1.17
CA VAL A 102 -3.81 -33.03 -0.97
C VAL A 102 -3.80 -33.95 -2.17
N VAL A 103 -4.92 -34.05 -2.94
CA VAL A 103 -5.07 -34.99 -4.05
C VAL A 103 -4.58 -34.40 -5.36
N GLU A 104 -4.95 -33.15 -5.65
CA GLU A 104 -4.65 -32.52 -6.95
C GLU A 104 -3.17 -32.08 -7.03
N VAL A 105 -2.55 -31.77 -5.90
CA VAL A 105 -1.21 -31.19 -5.85
C VAL A 105 -0.38 -31.83 -4.75
N SER A 106 0.85 -32.22 -5.06
CA SER A 106 1.75 -32.85 -4.08
C SER A 106 2.18 -31.88 -2.95
N ASN A 107 2.39 -30.62 -3.30
CA ASN A 107 2.73 -29.54 -2.37
C ASN A 107 2.20 -28.22 -2.94
N TYR A 108 1.03 -27.80 -2.46
CA TYR A 108 0.36 -26.58 -2.93
C TYR A 108 1.17 -25.31 -2.62
N VAL A 109 1.90 -25.28 -1.49
CA VAL A 109 2.74 -24.13 -1.10
C VAL A 109 3.86 -23.94 -2.11
N TYR A 110 4.60 -25.00 -2.40
CA TYR A 110 5.71 -24.97 -3.35
C TYR A 110 5.24 -24.63 -4.77
N GLN A 111 4.17 -25.27 -5.24
CA GLN A 111 3.65 -25.01 -6.59
C GLN A 111 3.09 -23.60 -6.73
N THR A 112 2.38 -23.10 -5.73
CA THR A 112 1.92 -21.70 -5.71
C THR A 112 3.10 -20.73 -5.76
N SER A 113 4.19 -21.01 -5.04
CA SER A 113 5.41 -20.19 -5.09
C SER A 113 6.01 -20.17 -6.50
N GLN A 114 6.17 -21.32 -7.15
CA GLN A 114 6.73 -21.40 -8.50
C GLN A 114 5.84 -20.70 -9.54
N PHE A 115 4.53 -20.89 -9.43
CA PHE A 115 3.57 -20.23 -10.31
C PHE A 115 3.58 -18.71 -10.09
N ALA A 116 3.67 -18.27 -8.84
CA ALA A 116 3.75 -16.86 -8.51
C ALA A 116 4.99 -16.18 -9.09
N GLN A 117 6.16 -16.83 -9.04
CA GLN A 117 7.40 -16.30 -9.62
C GLN A 117 7.25 -16.05 -11.13
N THR A 118 6.65 -17.00 -11.86
CA THR A 118 6.41 -16.85 -13.30
C THR A 118 5.37 -15.80 -13.61
N THR A 119 4.29 -15.74 -12.83
CA THR A 119 3.22 -14.75 -12.99
C THR A 119 3.71 -13.33 -12.68
N LEU A 120 4.50 -13.16 -11.60
CA LEU A 120 5.14 -11.89 -11.28
C LEU A 120 5.98 -11.39 -12.47
N ARG A 121 6.84 -12.25 -13.01
CA ARG A 121 7.69 -11.88 -14.16
C ARG A 121 6.87 -11.47 -15.39
N SER A 122 5.79 -12.19 -15.69
CA SER A 122 4.93 -11.87 -16.83
C SER A 122 4.17 -10.57 -16.61
N VAL A 123 3.43 -10.46 -15.51
CA VAL A 123 2.55 -9.31 -15.25
C VAL A 123 3.33 -8.01 -15.07
N LEU A 124 4.46 -8.07 -14.35
CA LEU A 124 5.29 -6.87 -14.13
C LEU A 124 6.12 -6.50 -15.36
N GLY A 125 6.52 -7.49 -16.17
CA GLY A 125 7.20 -7.25 -17.45
C GLY A 125 6.32 -6.57 -18.52
N GLU A 126 5.00 -6.64 -18.40
CA GLU A 126 4.05 -5.93 -19.26
C GLU A 126 3.84 -4.46 -18.87
N GLN A 127 4.23 -4.06 -17.68
CA GLN A 127 4.01 -2.72 -17.14
C GLN A 127 5.24 -1.82 -17.32
N GLU A 128 5.00 -0.51 -17.30
CA GLU A 128 6.06 0.49 -17.21
C GLU A 128 6.46 0.72 -15.75
N LEU A 129 7.68 1.20 -15.52
CA LEU A 129 8.19 1.46 -14.18
C LEU A 129 7.30 2.44 -13.40
N ASP A 130 6.86 3.50 -14.04
CA ASP A 130 5.99 4.50 -13.42
C ASP A 130 4.65 3.91 -12.99
N GLU A 131 4.07 2.98 -13.76
CA GLU A 131 2.84 2.27 -13.39
C GLU A 131 3.06 1.34 -12.19
N LEU A 132 4.21 0.66 -12.13
CA LEU A 132 4.59 -0.21 -11.01
C LEU A 132 4.72 0.57 -9.69
N LEU A 133 5.17 1.80 -9.75
CA LEU A 133 5.36 2.64 -8.56
C LEU A 133 4.09 3.38 -8.15
N ALA A 134 3.32 3.89 -9.13
CA ALA A 134 2.12 4.71 -8.89
C ALA A 134 0.85 3.88 -8.62
N HIS A 135 0.69 2.71 -9.26
CA HIS A 135 -0.56 1.94 -9.27
C HIS A 135 -0.40 0.52 -8.72
N ARG A 136 0.33 0.37 -7.60
CA ARG A 136 0.59 -0.94 -6.97
C ARG A 136 -0.66 -1.74 -6.67
N GLU A 137 -1.72 -1.10 -6.20
CA GLU A 137 -2.98 -1.77 -5.87
C GLU A 137 -3.61 -2.47 -7.08
N LYS A 138 -3.61 -1.82 -8.24
CA LYS A 138 -4.13 -2.40 -9.48
C LYS A 138 -3.35 -3.65 -9.90
N ILE A 139 -2.04 -3.60 -9.72
CA ILE A 139 -1.15 -4.72 -10.03
C ILE A 139 -1.36 -5.86 -9.04
N ASN A 140 -1.44 -5.56 -7.75
CA ASN A 140 -1.72 -6.55 -6.71
C ASN A 140 -3.04 -7.28 -6.96
N LEU A 141 -4.11 -6.56 -7.32
CA LEU A 141 -5.41 -7.15 -7.68
C LEU A 141 -5.32 -8.02 -8.94
N ARG A 142 -4.57 -7.59 -9.96
CA ARG A 142 -4.37 -8.39 -11.17
C ARG A 142 -3.61 -9.68 -10.87
N LEU A 143 -2.55 -9.60 -10.09
CA LEU A 143 -1.78 -10.76 -9.62
C LEU A 143 -2.64 -11.71 -8.80
N GLN A 144 -3.39 -11.17 -7.84
CA GLN A 144 -4.32 -11.95 -7.02
C GLN A 144 -5.34 -12.71 -7.89
N SER A 145 -5.96 -12.03 -8.84
CA SER A 145 -6.96 -12.64 -9.73
C SER A 145 -6.39 -13.80 -10.55
N ILE A 146 -5.21 -13.64 -11.12
CA ILE A 146 -4.53 -14.68 -11.92
C ILE A 146 -4.15 -15.86 -11.02
N LEU A 147 -3.54 -15.59 -9.87
CA LEU A 147 -3.11 -16.63 -8.94
C LEU A 147 -4.29 -17.39 -8.36
N ASP A 148 -5.36 -16.69 -7.94
CA ASP A 148 -6.58 -17.32 -7.40
C ASP A 148 -7.26 -18.20 -8.43
N GLN A 149 -7.32 -17.79 -9.69
CA GLN A 149 -7.86 -18.59 -10.78
C GLN A 149 -7.09 -19.91 -10.97
N HIS A 150 -5.78 -19.89 -10.84
CA HIS A 150 -4.94 -21.09 -10.99
C HIS A 150 -4.89 -21.98 -9.76
N THR A 151 -5.01 -21.41 -8.55
CA THR A 151 -4.99 -22.20 -7.30
C THR A 151 -6.37 -22.71 -6.88
N SER A 152 -7.43 -22.12 -7.38
CA SER A 152 -8.82 -22.52 -7.10
C SER A 152 -9.12 -24.00 -7.41
N PRO A 153 -8.65 -24.59 -8.53
CA PRO A 153 -8.82 -26.04 -8.78
C PRO A 153 -8.19 -26.92 -7.70
N TRP A 154 -7.12 -26.46 -7.07
CA TRP A 154 -6.43 -27.15 -5.97
C TRP A 154 -7.11 -26.97 -4.61
N GLY A 155 -8.24 -26.25 -4.56
CA GLY A 155 -8.93 -25.95 -3.31
C GLY A 155 -8.20 -24.95 -2.41
N VAL A 156 -7.25 -24.18 -2.97
CA VAL A 156 -6.50 -23.13 -2.30
C VAL A 156 -6.98 -21.78 -2.80
N LYS A 157 -7.28 -20.87 -1.88
CA LYS A 157 -7.69 -19.51 -2.20
C LYS A 157 -6.57 -18.53 -1.88
N VAL A 158 -6.22 -17.71 -2.85
CA VAL A 158 -5.35 -16.56 -2.67
C VAL A 158 -6.20 -15.38 -2.18
N THR A 159 -5.99 -14.97 -0.94
CA THR A 159 -6.77 -13.88 -0.32
C THR A 159 -6.22 -12.51 -0.66
N ASN A 160 -4.89 -12.38 -0.70
CA ASN A 160 -4.22 -11.15 -1.06
C ASN A 160 -2.84 -11.43 -1.66
N VAL A 161 -2.37 -10.52 -2.49
CA VAL A 161 -1.00 -10.52 -3.03
C VAL A 161 -0.45 -9.12 -2.87
N GLU A 162 0.74 -9.00 -2.30
CA GLU A 162 1.39 -7.71 -2.08
C GLU A 162 2.81 -7.74 -2.64
N VAL A 163 3.09 -6.82 -3.53
CA VAL A 163 4.45 -6.53 -3.96
C VAL A 163 5.16 -5.79 -2.83
N LYS A 164 6.21 -6.40 -2.26
CA LYS A 164 6.87 -5.92 -1.05
C LYS A 164 7.89 -4.83 -1.37
N GLN A 165 8.84 -5.14 -2.21
CA GLN A 165 9.96 -4.25 -2.54
C GLN A 165 10.26 -4.31 -4.03
N VAL A 166 10.63 -3.15 -4.58
CA VAL A 166 11.10 -3.00 -5.95
C VAL A 166 12.49 -2.40 -5.87
N ASP A 167 13.50 -3.23 -6.05
CA ASP A 167 14.89 -2.80 -6.02
C ASP A 167 15.35 -2.41 -7.43
N MET A 168 15.85 -1.19 -7.53
CA MET A 168 16.32 -0.60 -8.77
C MET A 168 17.83 -0.39 -8.72
N PRO A 169 18.54 -0.40 -9.87
CA PRO A 169 19.95 -0.01 -9.92
C PRO A 169 20.16 1.42 -9.43
N GLU A 170 21.27 1.67 -8.73
CA GLU A 170 21.59 3.01 -8.19
C GLU A 170 21.63 4.13 -9.24
N SER A 171 22.07 3.80 -10.46
CA SER A 171 22.09 4.75 -11.58
C SER A 171 20.68 5.26 -11.92
N MET A 172 19.70 4.37 -11.90
CA MET A 172 18.29 4.70 -12.14
C MET A 172 17.71 5.52 -10.99
N LEU A 173 17.97 5.11 -9.73
CA LEU A 173 17.55 5.87 -8.55
C LEU A 173 18.05 7.32 -8.60
N ARG A 174 19.31 7.53 -9.00
CA ARG A 174 19.86 8.89 -9.17
C ARG A 174 19.21 9.67 -10.31
N ALA A 175 18.90 9.01 -11.43
CA ALA A 175 18.22 9.64 -12.56
C ALA A 175 16.79 10.07 -12.17
N MET A 176 16.03 9.17 -11.54
CA MET A 176 14.67 9.45 -11.05
C MET A 176 14.66 10.55 -9.96
N ALA A 177 15.65 10.56 -9.06
CA ALA A 177 15.78 11.61 -8.06
C ALA A 177 15.95 12.99 -8.72
N LYS A 178 16.81 13.10 -9.73
CA LYS A 178 16.99 14.36 -10.48
C LYS A 178 15.73 14.77 -11.24
N GLN A 179 15.03 13.81 -11.86
CA GLN A 179 13.78 14.06 -12.55
C GLN A 179 12.70 14.56 -11.57
N ALA A 180 12.54 13.88 -10.43
CA ALA A 180 11.59 14.27 -9.40
C ALA A 180 11.91 15.65 -8.80
N GLU A 181 13.19 15.99 -8.62
CA GLU A 181 13.63 17.30 -8.17
C GLU A 181 13.27 18.39 -9.18
N ALA A 182 13.57 18.15 -10.47
CA ALA A 182 13.24 19.09 -11.54
C ALA A 182 11.70 19.29 -11.69
N GLU A 183 10.93 18.24 -11.54
CA GLU A 183 9.46 18.34 -11.59
C GLU A 183 8.90 19.08 -10.37
N ARG A 184 9.44 18.84 -9.18
CA ARG A 184 9.08 19.59 -7.96
C ARG A 184 9.42 21.08 -8.11
N GLU A 185 10.60 21.38 -8.64
CA GLU A 185 11.03 22.76 -8.88
C GLU A 185 10.10 23.45 -9.91
N LYS A 186 9.78 22.79 -11.02
CA LYS A 186 8.81 23.29 -12.01
C LYS A 186 7.46 23.55 -11.36
N ARG A 187 6.94 22.61 -10.60
CA ARG A 187 5.64 22.73 -9.91
C ARG A 187 5.67 23.88 -8.89
N SER A 188 6.74 24.00 -8.12
CA SER A 188 6.94 25.11 -7.18
C SER A 188 6.92 26.46 -7.88
N LYS A 189 7.63 26.60 -9.02
CA LYS A 189 7.64 27.86 -9.82
C LYS A 189 6.25 28.19 -10.36
N ILE A 190 5.48 27.19 -10.82
CA ILE A 190 4.10 27.41 -11.31
C ILE A 190 3.21 27.89 -10.15
N ILE A 191 3.24 27.18 -9.01
CA ILE A 191 2.43 27.54 -7.84
C ILE A 191 2.80 28.95 -7.35
N HIS A 192 4.08 29.30 -7.35
CA HIS A 192 4.53 30.63 -6.93
C HIS A 192 4.01 31.71 -7.89
N ALA A 193 4.13 31.49 -9.20
CA ALA A 193 3.63 32.41 -10.21
C ALA A 193 2.10 32.56 -10.17
N GLU A 194 1.36 31.49 -9.98
CA GLU A 194 -0.10 31.53 -9.79
C GLU A 194 -0.48 32.25 -8.49
N GLY A 195 0.29 32.03 -7.43
CA GLY A 195 0.15 32.75 -6.14
C GLY A 195 0.38 34.24 -6.29
N GLU A 196 1.45 34.65 -6.97
CA GLU A 196 1.74 36.07 -7.25
C GLU A 196 0.66 36.70 -8.12
N PHE A 197 0.23 36.00 -9.18
CA PHE A 197 -0.85 36.48 -10.03
C PHE A 197 -2.16 36.68 -9.24
N SER A 198 -2.54 35.67 -8.44
CA SER A 198 -3.74 35.76 -7.59
C SER A 198 -3.64 36.88 -6.55
N ALA A 199 -2.48 37.05 -5.94
CA ALA A 199 -2.22 38.13 -4.99
C ALA A 199 -2.31 39.50 -5.68
N ALA A 200 -1.67 39.68 -6.86
CA ALA A 200 -1.74 40.91 -7.63
C ALA A 200 -3.19 41.25 -8.03
N GLN A 201 -3.96 40.26 -8.49
CA GLN A 201 -5.37 40.48 -8.83
C GLN A 201 -6.17 40.95 -7.62
N ARG A 202 -6.01 40.30 -6.47
CA ARG A 202 -6.69 40.69 -5.21
C ARG A 202 -6.27 42.10 -4.75
N LEU A 203 -5.01 42.48 -4.94
CA LEU A 203 -4.56 43.83 -4.63
C LEU A 203 -5.19 44.87 -5.54
N VAL A 204 -5.33 44.59 -6.84
CA VAL A 204 -6.04 45.46 -7.80
C VAL A 204 -7.51 45.60 -7.41
N ASP A 205 -8.20 44.48 -7.10
CA ASP A 205 -9.58 44.49 -6.68
C ASP A 205 -9.77 45.28 -5.37
N ALA A 206 -8.88 45.10 -4.41
CA ALA A 206 -8.86 45.86 -3.17
C ALA A 206 -8.62 47.36 -3.40
N ALA A 207 -7.66 47.72 -4.28
CA ALA A 207 -7.40 49.10 -4.65
C ALA A 207 -8.62 49.76 -5.36
N HIS A 208 -9.32 48.98 -6.18
CA HIS A 208 -10.56 49.45 -6.82
C HIS A 208 -11.64 49.78 -5.82
N LEU A 209 -11.85 48.88 -4.82
CA LEU A 209 -12.81 49.09 -3.73
C LEU A 209 -12.43 50.29 -2.87
N LEU A 210 -11.15 50.45 -2.52
CA LEU A 210 -10.66 51.59 -1.74
C LEU A 210 -10.74 52.92 -2.49
N SER A 211 -10.62 52.92 -3.83
CA SER A 211 -10.70 54.14 -4.61
C SER A 211 -12.11 54.69 -4.73
N THR A 212 -13.17 53.90 -4.47
CA THR A 212 -14.55 54.28 -4.50
C THR A 212 -14.92 55.28 -3.38
N GLU A 213 -14.23 55.18 -2.24
CA GLU A 213 -14.44 56.05 -1.07
C GLU A 213 -13.09 56.68 -0.64
N PRO A 214 -12.82 57.98 -0.86
CA PRO A 214 -11.54 58.62 -0.55
C PRO A 214 -11.14 58.50 0.92
N VAL A 215 -12.10 58.44 1.84
CA VAL A 215 -11.87 58.29 3.28
C VAL A 215 -11.24 56.92 3.62
N SER A 216 -11.56 55.87 2.82
CA SER A 216 -11.06 54.53 3.03
C SER A 216 -9.52 54.47 2.85
N VAL A 217 -8.95 55.21 1.94
CA VAL A 217 -7.52 55.30 1.69
C VAL A 217 -6.82 55.92 2.92
N GLN A 218 -7.40 56.96 3.52
CA GLN A 218 -6.85 57.58 4.72
C GLN A 218 -6.87 56.65 5.92
N LEU A 219 -7.98 55.91 6.12
CA LEU A 219 -8.10 54.92 7.17
C LEU A 219 -7.09 53.79 7.02
N ARG A 220 -6.90 53.30 5.78
CA ARG A 220 -5.89 52.28 5.50
C ARG A 220 -4.48 52.76 5.78
N TYR A 221 -4.20 54.00 5.42
CA TYR A 221 -2.90 54.63 5.72
C TYR A 221 -2.64 54.69 7.23
N LEU A 222 -3.62 55.13 8.04
CA LEU A 222 -3.54 55.17 9.48
C LEU A 222 -3.37 53.76 10.09
N GLN A 223 -4.08 52.76 9.54
CA GLN A 223 -3.95 51.37 9.99
C GLN A 223 -2.53 50.83 9.74
N THR A 224 -1.98 51.05 8.55
CA THR A 224 -0.61 50.63 8.22
C THR A 224 0.43 51.30 9.10
N LEU A 225 0.23 52.60 9.44
CA LEU A 225 1.07 53.30 10.38
C LEU A 225 1.03 52.68 11.78
N THR A 226 -0.15 52.24 12.21
CA THR A 226 -0.33 51.61 13.51
C THR A 226 0.39 50.24 13.53
N GLU A 227 0.28 49.46 12.45
CA GLU A 227 0.97 48.17 12.30
C GLU A 227 2.51 48.32 12.34
N ILE A 228 3.06 49.32 11.64
CA ILE A 228 4.49 49.61 11.66
C ILE A 228 4.96 50.12 13.04
N GLY A 229 4.09 50.85 13.75
CA GLY A 229 4.39 51.40 15.06
C GLY A 229 4.40 50.39 16.21
N VAL A 230 3.81 49.19 16.02
CA VAL A 230 3.77 48.12 17.03
C VAL A 230 5.09 47.33 17.09
N GLU A 231 5.80 47.21 15.99
CA GLU A 231 7.15 46.65 16.00
C GLU A 231 8.15 47.65 16.61
N LYS A 232 8.94 47.19 17.58
CA LYS A 232 9.93 47.99 18.37
C LYS A 232 11.03 48.63 17.53
N ASN A 233 10.70 49.33 16.46
CA ASN A 233 11.63 50.03 15.60
C ASN A 233 11.64 51.52 15.91
N THR A 234 12.81 52.05 16.29
CA THR A 234 13.06 53.47 16.62
C THR A 234 13.10 54.40 15.40
N THR A 235 12.96 53.86 14.18
CA THR A 235 13.00 54.65 12.95
C THR A 235 11.71 54.47 12.18
N VAL A 236 10.81 55.45 12.17
CA VAL A 236 9.58 55.48 11.38
C VAL A 236 9.87 56.22 10.07
N VAL A 237 9.95 55.49 8.97
CA VAL A 237 10.04 56.10 7.64
C VAL A 237 8.63 56.47 7.19
N PHE A 238 8.36 57.74 7.10
CA PHE A 238 7.09 58.31 6.63
C PHE A 238 7.11 58.44 5.08
N PRO A 239 6.48 57.59 4.29
CA PRO A 239 6.26 57.85 2.87
C PRO A 239 5.15 58.89 2.76
N VAL A 240 5.50 60.17 2.55
CA VAL A 240 4.50 61.21 2.32
C VAL A 240 4.08 61.14 0.83
N PRO A 241 2.78 60.95 0.51
CA PRO A 241 2.31 60.99 -0.87
C PRO A 241 2.60 62.38 -1.45
N VAL A 242 3.11 62.39 -2.68
CA VAL A 242 3.49 63.66 -3.39
C VAL A 242 2.30 64.60 -3.52
N ASP A 243 1.07 64.03 -3.58
CA ASP A 243 -0.18 64.79 -3.69
C ASP A 243 -0.49 65.62 -2.42
N PHE A 244 0.09 65.26 -1.25
CA PHE A 244 -0.05 66.06 -0.03
C PHE A 244 0.62 67.44 -0.16
N PHE A 245 1.75 67.49 -0.86
CA PHE A 245 2.45 68.75 -1.14
C PHE A 245 1.72 69.61 -2.16
N SER A 246 1.04 69.01 -3.14
CA SER A 246 0.23 69.74 -4.12
C SER A 246 -1.01 70.38 -3.50
N GLY A 247 -1.61 69.73 -2.48
CA GLY A 247 -2.70 70.28 -1.67
C GLY A 247 -2.28 71.48 -0.81
N ILE A 248 -1.10 71.38 -0.16
CA ILE A 248 -0.52 72.49 0.64
C ILE A 248 -0.11 73.66 -0.26
N GLN A 249 0.43 73.37 -1.44
CA GLN A 249 0.83 74.40 -2.40
C GLN A 249 -0.37 75.18 -2.95
N LYS A 250 -1.54 74.55 -3.13
CA LYS A 250 -2.81 75.21 -3.45
C LYS A 250 -3.39 76.06 -2.31
N LEU A 251 -3.10 75.72 -1.08
CA LEU A 251 -3.55 76.49 0.09
C LEU A 251 -2.61 77.68 0.43
N LEU A 252 -1.32 77.55 0.16
CA LEU A 252 -0.28 78.58 0.41
C LEU A 252 0.03 79.45 -0.79
N GLY A 253 -0.31 78.97 -2.00
CA GLY A 253 -0.07 79.70 -3.22
C GLY A 253 -1.24 80.58 -3.58
N GLY A 254 -1.24 81.79 -3.12
CA GLY A 254 -2.07 82.84 -3.63
C GLY A 254 -1.89 82.97 -5.14
N SER A 255 -3.00 83.13 -5.79
CA SER A 255 -3.20 83.41 -7.23
C SER A 255 -2.01 84.05 -7.94
N PRO A 256 -1.47 83.56 -9.02
CA PRO A 256 -0.62 84.34 -9.94
C PRO A 256 -1.51 85.33 -10.71
N ALA A 257 -1.18 86.61 -10.55
CA ALA A 257 -1.78 87.70 -11.30
C ALA A 257 -1.54 87.50 -12.84
N PRO A 258 -2.48 87.89 -13.71
CA PRO A 258 -2.34 87.78 -15.14
C PRO A 258 -1.27 88.80 -15.64
N ALA A 259 -0.23 88.33 -16.30
CA ALA A 259 0.69 89.13 -17.02
C ALA A 259 0.02 89.66 -18.30
N LYS A 260 -0.12 90.97 -18.39
CA LYS A 260 -0.51 91.72 -19.56
C LYS A 260 0.67 91.78 -20.61
N SER A 261 0.30 91.59 -21.78
CA SER A 261 0.69 92.01 -23.12
C SER A 261 1.12 90.91 -24.03
#